data_f22a327abb3b481dac6cb02edacec9ae
#
_entry.id   f22a327abb3b481dac6cb02edacec9ae
#
_cell.length_a   1.000
_cell.length_b   1.000
_cell.length_c   1.000
_cell.angle_alpha   90.00
_cell.angle_beta   90.00
_cell.angle_gamma   90.00
#
_symmetry.space_group_name_H-M   'P 1'
#
loop_
_entity.id
_entity.type
_entity.pdbx_description
1 polymer ?
#
loop_
_entity_poly.entity_id
_entity_poly.type
_entity_poly.pdbx_seq_one_letter_code
_entity_poly.pdbx_strand_id
1 'polypeptide(L)'
;MFTDTHFHLHRLFESDCDCKELLSTCVKNNFPFLLDIGTDSDDLPIRVEIANKILNQLDEEIKQKVKDILFFSAGIWPSPEAIKNRFEQMEELENNIKKAERSGTKIIAIGECGLDHHWNIANPDKRNLDDFSDELFKGEEELFEMQIALAKK
;
A
#
# COMPACT_ATOMS: atom_id res chain seq x y z
N MET A 1 -20.58 5.32 12.43
CA MET A 1 -19.34 5.89 11.86
C MET A 1 -18.53 4.72 11.32
N PHE A 2 -18.13 4.78 10.05
CA PHE A 2 -17.37 3.71 9.39
C PHE A 2 -16.01 4.25 8.97
N THR A 3 -14.98 3.40 9.04
CA THR A 3 -13.64 3.67 8.51
C THR A 3 -13.25 2.52 7.60
N ASP A 4 -12.39 2.78 6.64
CA ASP A 4 -11.71 1.71 5.91
C ASP A 4 -10.20 1.87 6.14
N THR A 5 -9.61 0.88 6.80
CA THR A 5 -8.18 0.85 7.14
C THR A 5 -7.38 -0.08 6.24
N HIS A 6 -8.03 -0.68 5.22
CA HIS A 6 -7.35 -1.58 4.32
C HIS A 6 -8.09 -1.68 2.97
N PHE A 7 -7.76 -0.82 2.04
CA PHE A 7 -8.23 -0.93 0.66
C PHE A 7 -7.12 -0.61 -0.34
N HIS A 8 -7.31 -0.99 -1.59
CA HIS A 8 -6.37 -0.76 -2.67
C HIS A 8 -7.06 0.03 -3.77
N LEU A 9 -6.98 1.36 -3.71
CA LEU A 9 -7.69 2.26 -4.64
C LEU A 9 -7.30 2.01 -6.09
N HIS A 10 -6.02 1.72 -6.35
CA HIS A 10 -5.55 1.43 -7.70
C HIS A 10 -6.19 0.16 -8.29
N ARG A 11 -6.33 -0.91 -7.48
CA ARG A 11 -6.98 -2.16 -7.91
C ARG A 11 -8.47 -1.96 -8.18
N LEU A 12 -9.14 -1.14 -7.37
CA LEU A 12 -10.54 -0.76 -7.63
C LEU A 12 -10.67 0.03 -8.94
N PHE A 13 -9.76 0.97 -9.17
CA PHE A 13 -9.71 1.76 -10.39
C PHE A 13 -9.46 0.89 -11.64
N GLU A 14 -8.54 -0.07 -11.55
CA GLU A 14 -8.24 -1.03 -12.62
C GLU A 14 -9.38 -2.03 -12.90
N SER A 15 -10.24 -2.28 -11.91
CA SER A 15 -11.41 -3.15 -12.04
C SER A 15 -12.67 -2.43 -12.55
N ASP A 16 -12.52 -1.25 -13.17
CA ASP A 16 -13.61 -0.41 -13.66
C ASP A 16 -14.61 0.03 -12.56
N CYS A 17 -14.20 0.05 -11.30
CA CYS A 17 -15.00 0.61 -10.22
C CYS A 17 -15.14 2.12 -10.41
N ASP A 18 -16.34 2.66 -10.20
CA ASP A 18 -16.54 4.12 -10.13
C ASP A 18 -15.96 4.67 -8.82
N CYS A 19 -14.62 4.82 -8.81
CA CYS A 19 -13.89 5.34 -7.65
C CYS A 19 -14.28 6.78 -7.30
N LYS A 20 -14.76 7.58 -8.26
CA LYS A 20 -15.30 8.92 -8.02
C LYS A 20 -16.54 8.84 -7.12
N GLU A 21 -17.52 8.01 -7.51
CA GLU A 21 -18.73 7.84 -6.71
C GLU A 21 -18.43 7.16 -5.37
N LEU A 22 -17.50 6.19 -5.34
CA LEU A 22 -17.04 5.54 -4.11
C LEU A 22 -16.53 6.59 -3.11
N LEU A 23 -15.55 7.40 -3.47
CA LEU A 23 -14.97 8.42 -2.58
C LEU A 23 -15.99 9.49 -2.20
N SER A 24 -16.86 9.91 -3.13
CA SER A 24 -17.96 10.83 -2.85
C SER A 24 -18.92 10.25 -1.81
N THR A 25 -19.23 8.96 -1.91
CA THR A 25 -20.09 8.24 -0.98
C THR A 25 -19.46 8.13 0.41
N CYS A 26 -18.14 7.88 0.50
CA CYS A 26 -17.42 7.91 1.78
C CYS A 26 -17.56 9.27 2.47
N VAL A 27 -17.37 10.38 1.74
CA VAL A 27 -17.54 11.73 2.27
C VAL A 27 -18.99 11.99 2.71
N LYS A 28 -19.99 11.65 1.88
CA LYS A 28 -21.43 11.81 2.19
C LYS A 28 -21.84 11.03 3.46
N ASN A 29 -21.20 9.90 3.72
CA ASN A 29 -21.45 9.06 4.89
C ASN A 29 -20.51 9.38 6.08
N ASN A 30 -19.80 10.50 6.02
CA ASN A 30 -18.91 10.98 7.10
C ASN A 30 -17.86 9.95 7.53
N PHE A 31 -17.21 9.30 6.57
CA PHE A 31 -16.02 8.50 6.86
C PHE A 31 -14.93 9.43 7.37
N PRO A 32 -14.37 9.18 8.55
CA PRO A 32 -13.32 10.03 9.10
C PRO A 32 -11.92 9.64 8.61
N PHE A 33 -11.79 8.45 7.99
CA PHE A 33 -10.49 7.87 7.68
C PHE A 33 -10.60 6.80 6.59
N LEU A 34 -9.68 6.85 5.63
CA LEU A 34 -9.47 5.87 4.57
C LEU A 34 -7.97 5.63 4.43
N LEU A 35 -7.52 4.37 4.45
CA LEU A 35 -6.11 4.02 4.28
C LEU A 35 -5.90 3.15 3.05
N ASP A 36 -5.29 3.74 2.03
CA ASP A 36 -4.85 3.03 0.82
C ASP A 36 -3.54 2.29 1.09
N ILE A 37 -3.55 0.96 0.94
CA ILE A 37 -2.47 0.08 1.37
C ILE A 37 -1.51 -0.22 0.24
N GLY A 38 -0.19 -0.09 0.53
CA GLY A 38 0.91 -0.51 -0.33
C GLY A 38 1.27 -1.99 -0.17
N THR A 39 1.75 -2.60 -1.23
CA THR A 39 2.19 -4.01 -1.25
C THR A 39 3.58 -4.20 -1.83
N ASP A 40 4.05 -3.22 -2.61
CA ASP A 40 5.30 -3.32 -3.36
C ASP A 40 6.16 -2.05 -3.18
N SER A 41 7.48 -2.19 -3.29
CA SER A 41 8.43 -1.08 -3.07
C SER A 41 8.21 0.10 -4.01
N ASP A 42 7.67 -0.16 -5.21
CA ASP A 42 7.51 0.79 -6.31
C ASP A 42 6.05 1.22 -6.55
N ASP A 43 5.08 0.69 -5.80
CA ASP A 43 3.65 0.94 -6.06
C ASP A 43 3.18 2.33 -5.61
N LEU A 44 3.80 2.94 -4.60
CA LEU A 44 3.36 4.20 -4.01
C LEU A 44 3.22 5.35 -5.02
N PRO A 45 4.17 5.59 -5.94
CA PRO A 45 4.03 6.63 -6.96
C PRO A 45 2.79 6.42 -7.84
N ILE A 46 2.54 5.19 -8.25
CA ILE A 46 1.41 4.81 -9.12
C ILE A 46 0.09 5.03 -8.38
N ARG A 47 -0.01 4.60 -7.11
CA ARG A 47 -1.19 4.77 -6.28
C ARG A 47 -1.53 6.24 -6.05
N VAL A 48 -0.52 7.05 -5.76
CA VAL A 48 -0.67 8.51 -5.61
C VAL A 48 -1.11 9.16 -6.93
N GLU A 49 -0.57 8.75 -8.07
CA GLU A 49 -0.99 9.24 -9.38
C GLU A 49 -2.46 8.91 -9.67
N ILE A 50 -2.87 7.66 -9.42
CA ILE A 50 -4.26 7.22 -9.60
C ILE A 50 -5.20 8.00 -8.66
N ALA A 51 -4.85 8.14 -7.39
CA ALA A 51 -5.63 8.93 -6.44
C ALA A 51 -5.80 10.38 -6.95
N ASN A 52 -4.74 11.01 -7.44
CA ASN A 52 -4.81 12.35 -8.01
C ASN A 52 -5.69 12.43 -9.28
N LYS A 53 -5.65 11.41 -10.15
CA LYS A 53 -6.54 11.32 -11.31
C LYS A 53 -8.02 11.29 -10.90
N ILE A 54 -8.35 10.51 -9.87
CA ILE A 54 -9.71 10.41 -9.35
C ILE A 54 -10.12 11.73 -8.68
N LEU A 55 -9.27 12.30 -7.82
CA LEU A 55 -9.51 13.57 -7.13
C LEU A 55 -9.78 14.72 -8.10
N ASN A 56 -9.11 14.75 -9.25
CA ASN A 56 -9.32 15.80 -10.26
C ASN A 56 -10.67 15.68 -11.01
N GLN A 57 -11.41 14.60 -10.82
CA GLN A 57 -12.76 14.41 -11.36
C GLN A 57 -13.86 14.80 -10.37
N LEU A 58 -13.48 15.09 -9.11
CA LEU A 58 -14.40 15.48 -8.04
C LEU A 58 -14.64 17.00 -8.03
N ASP A 59 -15.84 17.41 -7.56
CA ASP A 59 -16.09 18.80 -7.21
C ASP A 59 -15.12 19.25 -6.10
N GLU A 60 -14.72 20.51 -6.10
CA GLU A 60 -13.65 21.01 -5.22
C GLU A 60 -13.96 20.80 -3.72
N GLU A 61 -15.21 20.93 -3.30
CA GLU A 61 -15.63 20.69 -1.91
C GLU A 61 -15.42 19.22 -1.51
N ILE A 62 -15.84 18.27 -2.36
CA ILE A 62 -15.70 16.84 -2.12
C ILE A 62 -14.22 16.44 -2.18
N LYS A 63 -13.49 16.96 -3.15
CA LYS A 63 -12.05 16.74 -3.31
C LYS A 63 -11.28 17.13 -2.06
N GLN A 64 -11.57 18.28 -1.47
CA GLN A 64 -10.90 18.72 -0.25
C GLN A 64 -11.21 17.76 0.91
N LYS A 65 -12.48 17.38 1.09
CA LYS A 65 -12.88 16.43 2.14
C LYS A 65 -12.21 15.06 1.96
N VAL A 66 -12.10 14.56 0.71
CA VAL A 66 -11.38 13.30 0.43
C VAL A 66 -9.90 13.44 0.81
N LYS A 67 -9.25 14.56 0.42
CA LYS A 67 -7.86 14.81 0.82
C LYS A 67 -7.65 14.85 2.33
N ASP A 68 -8.65 15.23 3.11
CA ASP A 68 -8.53 15.28 4.56
C ASP A 68 -8.57 13.90 5.19
N ILE A 69 -9.27 12.94 4.58
CA ILE A 69 -9.50 11.59 5.13
C ILE A 69 -8.70 10.48 4.45
N LEU A 70 -8.11 10.74 3.27
CA LEU A 70 -7.34 9.75 2.51
C LEU A 70 -5.87 9.78 2.93
N PHE A 71 -5.38 8.65 3.37
CA PHE A 71 -4.00 8.40 3.78
C PHE A 71 -3.44 7.21 3.01
N PHE A 72 -2.11 7.09 3.03
CA PHE A 72 -1.39 6.00 2.38
C PHE A 72 -0.53 5.24 3.40
N SER A 73 -0.42 3.94 3.21
CA SER A 73 0.73 3.19 3.71
C SER A 73 1.73 2.96 2.59
N ALA A 74 2.95 2.61 2.98
CA ALA A 74 3.98 2.15 2.06
C ALA A 74 4.69 0.96 2.71
N GLY A 75 4.81 -0.14 2.00
CA GLY A 75 5.39 -1.36 2.55
C GLY A 75 5.58 -2.42 1.47
N ILE A 76 6.23 -3.50 1.86
CA ILE A 76 6.57 -4.61 0.98
C ILE A 76 5.96 -5.88 1.57
N TRP A 77 4.96 -6.42 0.87
CA TRP A 77 4.44 -7.74 1.17
C TRP A 77 5.51 -8.82 0.88
N PRO A 78 5.67 -9.84 1.74
CA PRO A 78 6.78 -10.77 1.67
C PRO A 78 6.61 -11.81 0.53
N SER A 79 6.62 -11.35 -0.72
CA SER A 79 6.72 -12.25 -1.86
C SER A 79 8.11 -12.91 -1.90
N PRO A 80 8.25 -14.11 -2.49
CA PRO A 80 9.55 -14.76 -2.63
C PRO A 80 10.58 -13.89 -3.35
N GLU A 81 10.15 -13.10 -4.32
CA GLU A 81 11.01 -12.16 -5.05
C GLU A 81 11.43 -10.98 -4.16
N ALA A 82 10.50 -10.40 -3.42
CA ALA A 82 10.79 -9.30 -2.50
C ALA A 82 11.76 -9.75 -1.39
N ILE A 83 11.59 -10.96 -0.86
CA ILE A 83 12.48 -11.53 0.15
C ILE A 83 13.90 -11.70 -0.40
N LYS A 84 14.03 -12.24 -1.61
CA LYS A 84 15.35 -12.47 -2.26
C LYS A 84 16.08 -11.15 -2.54
N ASN A 85 15.34 -10.10 -2.93
CA ASN A 85 15.87 -8.78 -3.29
C ASN A 85 15.64 -7.71 -2.20
N ARG A 86 15.47 -8.12 -0.94
CA ARG A 86 14.98 -7.27 0.17
C ARG A 86 15.76 -5.98 0.39
N PHE A 87 17.06 -5.98 0.13
CA PHE A 87 17.89 -4.79 0.34
C PHE A 87 17.61 -3.71 -0.71
N GLU A 88 17.54 -4.10 -1.99
CA GLU A 88 17.19 -3.21 -3.09
C GLU A 88 15.75 -2.71 -2.97
N GLN A 89 14.83 -3.62 -2.63
CA GLN A 89 13.42 -3.30 -2.41
C GLN A 89 13.24 -2.29 -1.26
N MET A 90 13.98 -2.43 -0.17
CA MET A 90 13.93 -1.47 0.94
C MET A 90 14.53 -0.12 0.58
N GLU A 91 15.62 -0.07 -0.18
CA GLU A 91 16.18 1.19 -0.68
C GLU A 91 15.19 1.92 -1.59
N GLU A 92 14.54 1.20 -2.48
CA GLU A 92 13.52 1.74 -3.38
C GLU A 92 12.32 2.27 -2.59
N LEU A 93 11.79 1.49 -1.63
CA LEU A 93 10.70 1.89 -0.74
C LEU A 93 11.02 3.20 -0.02
N GLU A 94 12.18 3.28 0.66
CA GLU A 94 12.61 4.50 1.38
C GLU A 94 12.71 5.71 0.43
N ASN A 95 13.22 5.51 -0.79
CA ASN A 95 13.32 6.58 -1.77
C ASN A 95 11.96 7.08 -2.26
N ASN A 96 11.00 6.15 -2.48
CA ASN A 96 9.66 6.49 -2.90
C ASN A 96 8.87 7.19 -1.79
N ILE A 97 9.01 6.77 -0.53
CA ILE A 97 8.46 7.46 0.64
C ILE A 97 8.96 8.91 0.69
N LYS A 98 10.29 9.12 0.67
CA LYS A 98 10.90 10.47 0.70
C LYS A 98 10.42 11.38 -0.43
N LYS A 99 10.20 10.82 -1.63
CA LYS A 99 9.66 11.59 -2.77
C LYS A 99 8.19 11.97 -2.54
N ALA A 100 7.39 11.02 -2.08
CA ALA A 100 5.96 11.22 -1.83
C ALA A 100 5.72 12.24 -0.69
N GLU A 101 6.47 12.17 0.40
CA GLU A 101 6.41 13.15 1.49
C GLU A 101 6.74 14.58 1.02
N ARG A 102 7.77 14.73 0.18
CA ARG A 102 8.12 16.04 -0.41
C ARG A 102 7.02 16.61 -1.29
N SER A 103 6.18 15.76 -1.89
CA SER A 103 5.01 16.18 -2.66
C SER A 103 3.75 16.40 -1.81
N GLY A 104 3.83 16.23 -0.49
CA GLY A 104 2.72 16.43 0.45
C GLY A 104 1.78 15.22 0.56
N THR A 105 2.20 14.05 0.09
CA THR A 105 1.44 12.81 0.28
C THR A 105 1.43 12.42 1.76
N LYS A 106 0.25 12.09 2.29
CA LYS A 106 0.07 11.72 3.70
C LYS A 106 0.34 10.22 3.89
N ILE A 107 1.59 9.86 4.12
CA ILE A 107 1.99 8.49 4.48
C ILE A 107 1.99 8.39 5.99
N ILE A 108 1.24 7.45 6.56
CA ILE A 108 1.03 7.34 8.01
C ILE A 108 1.36 5.96 8.58
N ALA A 109 1.68 5.01 7.73
CA ALA A 109 2.00 3.65 8.16
C ALA A 109 3.03 3.01 7.21
N ILE A 110 3.85 2.12 7.77
CA ILE A 110 4.62 1.15 7.01
C ILE A 110 3.82 -0.13 6.94
N GLY A 111 3.45 -0.54 5.74
CA GLY A 111 2.63 -1.72 5.44
C GLY A 111 2.07 -1.67 4.01
N GLU A 112 1.70 -2.81 3.48
CA GLU A 112 1.52 -4.14 4.03
C GLU A 112 2.88 -4.81 4.24
N CYS A 113 3.09 -5.43 5.40
CA CYS A 113 4.33 -6.12 5.73
C CYS A 113 4.06 -7.20 6.78
N GLY A 114 4.94 -8.17 6.92
CA GLY A 114 4.79 -9.22 7.91
C GLY A 114 5.46 -10.52 7.51
N LEU A 115 5.05 -11.61 8.15
CA LEU A 115 5.45 -12.97 7.85
C LEU A 115 4.25 -13.70 7.24
N ASP A 116 4.41 -14.24 6.03
CA ASP A 116 3.37 -14.97 5.33
C ASP A 116 3.88 -16.36 4.89
N HIS A 117 3.64 -17.34 5.72
CA HIS A 117 3.97 -18.74 5.46
C HIS A 117 2.79 -19.53 4.88
N HIS A 118 1.76 -18.82 4.40
CA HIS A 118 0.61 -19.49 3.80
C HIS A 118 0.95 -20.02 2.42
N TRP A 119 0.93 -21.34 2.29
CA TRP A 119 1.03 -22.01 1.01
C TRP A 119 -0.33 -22.55 0.57
N ASN A 120 -0.72 -22.19 -0.63
CA ASN A 120 -1.91 -22.72 -1.30
C ASN A 120 -1.61 -22.82 -2.78
N ILE A 121 -1.85 -23.98 -3.38
CA ILE A 121 -1.62 -24.23 -4.81
C ILE A 121 -2.39 -23.27 -5.73
N ALA A 122 -3.48 -22.69 -5.23
CA ALA A 122 -4.26 -21.66 -5.91
C ALA A 122 -3.80 -20.23 -5.54
N ASN A 123 -2.70 -20.09 -4.78
CA ASN A 123 -2.23 -18.80 -4.31
C ASN A 123 -1.78 -17.91 -5.48
N PRO A 124 -2.29 -16.69 -5.58
CA PRO A 124 -1.94 -15.76 -6.66
C PRO A 124 -0.48 -15.31 -6.66
N ASP A 125 0.22 -15.39 -5.53
CA ASP A 125 1.66 -15.06 -5.41
C ASP A 125 2.58 -16.12 -6.04
N LYS A 126 2.02 -17.23 -6.55
CA LYS A 126 2.73 -18.30 -7.24
C LYS A 126 3.83 -18.98 -6.42
N ARG A 127 3.75 -18.94 -5.09
CA ARG A 127 4.67 -19.68 -4.24
C ARG A 127 4.64 -21.18 -4.55
N ASN A 128 5.80 -21.80 -4.55
CA ASN A 128 5.99 -23.25 -4.69
C ASN A 128 6.66 -23.82 -3.43
N LEU A 129 6.85 -25.14 -3.37
CA LEU A 129 7.42 -25.78 -2.17
C LEU A 129 8.85 -25.32 -1.86
N ASP A 130 9.63 -24.92 -2.86
CA ASP A 130 11.01 -24.46 -2.67
C ASP A 130 11.07 -23.04 -2.06
N ASP A 131 9.94 -22.32 -2.08
CA ASP A 131 9.80 -21.01 -1.45
C ASP A 131 9.48 -21.09 0.06
N PHE A 132 9.62 -22.27 0.69
CA PHE A 132 9.44 -22.53 2.12
C PHE A 132 10.73 -23.08 2.76
N SER A 133 11.88 -22.61 2.30
CA SER A 133 13.19 -22.95 2.88
C SER A 133 13.50 -22.10 4.11
N ASP A 134 14.33 -22.62 5.02
CA ASP A 134 14.80 -21.88 6.20
C ASP A 134 15.53 -20.57 5.80
N GLU A 135 16.22 -20.58 4.65
CA GLU A 135 16.89 -19.39 4.12
C GLU A 135 15.88 -18.30 3.71
N LEU A 136 14.78 -18.69 3.07
CA LEU A 136 13.75 -17.75 2.68
C LEU A 136 13.02 -17.19 3.91
N PHE A 137 12.68 -18.04 4.88
CA PHE A 137 12.07 -17.59 6.13
C PHE A 137 12.95 -16.60 6.89
N LYS A 138 14.26 -16.84 6.95
CA LYS A 138 15.19 -15.88 7.53
C LYS A 138 15.23 -14.56 6.75
N GLY A 139 15.21 -14.61 5.43
CA GLY A 139 15.15 -13.41 4.60
C GLY A 139 13.85 -12.61 4.78
N GLU A 140 12.73 -13.31 5.01
CA GLU A 140 11.43 -12.71 5.32
C GLU A 140 11.46 -12.00 6.69
N GLU A 141 12.03 -12.65 7.73
CA GLU A 141 12.23 -12.02 9.03
C GLU A 141 13.06 -10.73 8.91
N GLU A 142 14.20 -10.80 8.18
CA GLU A 142 15.06 -9.63 7.94
C GLU A 142 14.31 -8.50 7.21
N LEU A 143 13.52 -8.82 6.17
CA LEU A 143 12.69 -7.83 5.45
C LEU A 143 11.66 -7.18 6.39
N PHE A 144 11.01 -7.97 7.24
CA PHE A 144 10.05 -7.45 8.20
C PHE A 144 10.72 -6.57 9.26
N GLU A 145 11.88 -6.98 9.81
CA GLU A 145 12.66 -6.18 10.77
C GLU A 145 13.10 -4.83 10.17
N MET A 146 13.53 -4.82 8.90
CA MET A 146 13.88 -3.58 8.21
C MET A 146 12.69 -2.62 8.09
N GLN A 147 11.50 -3.14 7.79
CA GLN A 147 10.28 -2.33 7.72
C GLN A 147 9.85 -1.82 9.10
N ILE A 148 9.98 -2.63 10.16
CA ILE A 148 9.78 -2.16 11.54
C ILE A 148 10.78 -1.05 11.92
N ALA A 149 12.04 -1.18 11.51
CA ALA A 149 13.05 -0.15 11.75
C ALA A 149 12.73 1.15 11.00
N LEU A 150 12.22 1.04 9.76
CA LEU A 150 11.77 2.19 8.98
C LEU A 150 10.58 2.91 9.64
N ALA A 151 9.61 2.15 10.17
CA ALA A 151 8.44 2.71 10.85
C ALA A 151 8.76 3.48 12.15
N LYS A 152 9.97 3.33 12.69
CA LYS A 152 10.44 4.02 13.90
C LYS A 152 11.20 5.32 13.61
N LYS A 153 11.50 5.61 12.36
CA LYS A 153 12.17 6.85 11.93
C LYS A 153 11.17 8.00 11.83
#